data_9a3644e728275d9198d71ddf497b9e13
#
_entry.id   9a3644e728275d9198d71ddf497b9e13
#
_cell.length_a   1.000
_cell.length_b   1.000
_cell.length_c   1.000
_cell.angle_alpha   90.00
_cell.angle_beta   90.00
_cell.angle_gamma   90.00
#
_symmetry.space_group_name_H-M   'P 1'
#
loop_
_entity.id
_entity.type
_entity.pdbx_description
1 polymer ?
#
loop_
_entity_poly.entity_id
_entity_poly.type
_entity_poly.pdbx_seq_one_letter_code
_entity_poly.pdbx_strand_id
1 'polypeptide(L)'
;MTKPILIATGLTAAAAALAIAVPGFAEQRTGAKAGNFRLNDASGKVVELGQFKGKTVVLEWHNPGCPFVRKHYDSGNMQKTQAAAAAQGAVWLTINSGSPGKQGYMTGPEARALAAKEGSKATAYLLDPKGVVGKGYAAKTTPHMYIIDPSGTLVYQGGIDDKPTAKQEDIAGARNHVLAALGEIKAGKAVSVKESRPYGCSVKYEGVS
;
A
#
# COMPACT_ATOMS: atom_id res chain seq x y z
N MET A 1 -49.39 23.79 -53.65
CA MET A 1 -48.33 22.73 -53.68
C MET A 1 -47.47 22.94 -52.46
N THR A 2 -47.77 22.27 -51.34
CA THR A 2 -47.10 22.37 -50.06
C THR A 2 -46.24 21.10 -49.88
N LYS A 3 -44.90 21.29 -49.74
CA LYS A 3 -43.95 20.20 -49.47
C LYS A 3 -43.94 19.89 -47.96
N PRO A 4 -43.91 18.62 -47.53
CA PRO A 4 -43.75 18.29 -46.11
C PRO A 4 -42.26 18.34 -45.70
N ILE A 5 -42.01 18.91 -44.53
CA ILE A 5 -40.72 18.95 -43.85
C ILE A 5 -40.59 17.64 -43.07
N LEU A 6 -39.60 16.82 -43.40
CA LEU A 6 -39.20 15.65 -42.61
C LEU A 6 -38.29 16.12 -41.44
N ILE A 7 -38.79 15.92 -40.22
CA ILE A 7 -37.99 16.11 -38.99
C ILE A 7 -37.31 14.78 -38.72
N ALA A 8 -35.96 14.75 -38.86
CA ALA A 8 -35.14 13.60 -38.47
C ALA A 8 -34.85 13.66 -36.95
N THR A 9 -35.46 12.79 -36.19
CA THR A 9 -35.14 12.58 -34.78
C THR A 9 -33.87 11.77 -34.65
N GLY A 10 -32.76 12.44 -34.30
CA GLY A 10 -31.49 11.78 -33.99
C GLY A 10 -31.56 11.08 -32.64
N LEU A 11 -31.46 9.75 -32.65
CA LEU A 11 -31.26 8.94 -31.46
C LEU A 11 -29.78 9.05 -31.04
N THR A 12 -29.49 9.78 -29.97
CA THR A 12 -28.17 9.76 -29.34
C THR A 12 -28.05 8.51 -28.45
N ALA A 13 -27.32 7.52 -28.91
CA ALA A 13 -26.93 6.35 -28.10
C ALA A 13 -25.92 6.80 -27.06
N ALA A 14 -26.32 6.89 -25.81
CA ALA A 14 -25.39 7.04 -24.69
C ALA A 14 -24.66 5.69 -24.47
N ALA A 15 -23.39 5.64 -24.82
CA ALA A 15 -22.52 4.51 -24.49
C ALA A 15 -22.27 4.50 -22.98
N ALA A 16 -22.96 3.66 -22.25
CA ALA A 16 -22.67 3.37 -20.86
C ALA A 16 -21.35 2.57 -20.83
N ALA A 17 -20.26 3.19 -20.38
CA ALA A 17 -19.03 2.50 -20.09
C ALA A 17 -19.26 1.53 -18.94
N LEU A 18 -19.33 0.24 -19.23
CA LEU A 18 -19.40 -0.83 -18.25
C LEU A 18 -18.03 -0.89 -17.55
N ALA A 19 -17.93 -0.37 -16.33
CA ALA A 19 -16.77 -0.58 -15.50
C ALA A 19 -16.71 -2.06 -15.14
N ILE A 20 -15.75 -2.79 -15.71
CA ILE A 20 -15.48 -4.18 -15.35
C ILE A 20 -14.91 -4.17 -13.93
N ALA A 21 -15.75 -4.43 -12.94
CA ALA A 21 -15.30 -4.68 -11.57
C ALA A 21 -14.50 -5.97 -11.57
N VAL A 22 -13.21 -5.89 -11.25
CA VAL A 22 -12.37 -7.06 -10.99
C VAL A 22 -12.92 -7.71 -9.70
N PRO A 23 -13.42 -8.95 -9.75
CA PRO A 23 -13.98 -9.58 -8.54
C PRO A 23 -12.87 -9.74 -7.50
N GLY A 24 -13.03 -9.14 -6.32
CA GLY A 24 -12.14 -9.33 -5.18
C GLY A 24 -11.56 -8.06 -4.54
N PHE A 25 -11.55 -6.93 -5.23
CA PHE A 25 -11.11 -5.66 -4.66
C PHE A 25 -12.21 -4.59 -4.78
N ALA A 26 -13.12 -4.55 -3.79
CA ALA A 26 -13.85 -3.31 -3.54
C ALA A 26 -12.83 -2.22 -3.17
N GLU A 27 -13.07 -0.97 -3.56
CA GLU A 27 -12.21 0.16 -3.19
C GLU A 27 -11.93 0.12 -1.68
N GLN A 28 -10.63 0.03 -1.34
CA GLN A 28 -10.24 -0.13 0.07
C GLN A 28 -10.54 1.16 0.82
N ARG A 29 -11.39 1.05 1.84
CA ARG A 29 -11.78 2.19 2.69
C ARG A 29 -11.53 1.85 4.14
N THR A 30 -11.07 2.81 4.92
CA THR A 30 -10.97 2.65 6.37
C THR A 30 -12.34 2.36 6.98
N GLY A 31 -12.37 1.42 7.91
CA GLY A 31 -13.61 0.88 8.50
C GLY A 31 -14.22 -0.30 7.75
N ALA A 32 -13.79 -0.61 6.53
CA ALA A 32 -14.22 -1.80 5.79
C ALA A 32 -13.27 -2.98 6.00
N LYS A 33 -13.72 -4.19 5.67
CA LYS A 33 -12.83 -5.36 5.61
C LYS A 33 -11.78 -5.18 4.55
N ALA A 34 -10.51 -5.41 4.92
CA ALA A 34 -9.41 -5.38 3.99
C ALA A 34 -9.55 -6.46 2.92
N GLY A 35 -9.28 -6.09 1.66
CA GLY A 35 -9.30 -7.03 0.54
C GLY A 35 -8.25 -8.11 0.71
N ASN A 36 -8.66 -9.38 0.69
CA ASN A 36 -7.72 -10.48 0.73
C ASN A 36 -6.87 -10.52 -0.54
N PHE A 37 -5.61 -10.91 -0.39
CA PHE A 37 -4.70 -11.08 -1.51
C PHE A 37 -3.78 -12.28 -1.29
N ARG A 38 -3.18 -12.72 -2.37
CA ARG A 38 -2.20 -13.79 -2.41
C ARG A 38 -1.03 -13.39 -3.29
N LEU A 39 0.17 -13.31 -2.72
CA LEU A 39 1.42 -12.96 -3.40
C LEU A 39 2.52 -13.96 -3.05
N ASN A 40 3.53 -14.05 -3.90
CA ASN A 40 4.77 -14.73 -3.53
C ASN A 40 5.66 -13.77 -2.73
N ASP A 41 6.28 -14.27 -1.67
CA ASP A 41 7.37 -13.55 -1.04
C ASP A 41 8.66 -13.66 -1.88
N ALA A 42 9.67 -12.94 -1.44
CA ALA A 42 10.97 -12.92 -2.11
C ALA A 42 11.68 -14.30 -2.14
N SER A 43 11.24 -15.28 -1.36
CA SER A 43 11.74 -16.67 -1.39
C SER A 43 10.93 -17.57 -2.33
N GLY A 44 9.82 -17.07 -2.88
CA GLY A 44 8.88 -17.83 -3.69
C GLY A 44 7.75 -18.49 -2.90
N LYS A 45 7.74 -18.34 -1.57
CA LYS A 45 6.66 -18.85 -0.72
C LYS A 45 5.40 -18.01 -0.91
N VAL A 46 4.25 -18.69 -1.03
CA VAL A 46 2.95 -18.02 -1.11
C VAL A 46 2.57 -17.45 0.27
N VAL A 47 2.22 -16.17 0.28
CA VAL A 47 1.69 -15.45 1.44
C VAL A 47 0.30 -14.93 1.10
N GLU A 48 -0.67 -15.24 1.96
CA GLU A 48 -2.05 -14.78 1.84
C GLU A 48 -2.41 -13.93 3.07
N LEU A 49 -3.07 -12.78 2.86
CA LEU A 49 -3.45 -11.91 3.97
C LEU A 49 -4.31 -12.63 5.01
N GLY A 50 -5.24 -13.49 4.56
CA GLY A 50 -6.14 -14.25 5.41
C GLY A 50 -5.46 -15.18 6.43
N GLN A 51 -4.21 -15.61 6.19
CA GLN A 51 -3.45 -16.45 7.13
C GLN A 51 -3.08 -15.72 8.44
N PHE A 52 -3.17 -14.38 8.45
CA PHE A 52 -2.87 -13.54 9.61
C PHE A 52 -4.11 -13.10 10.38
N LYS A 53 -5.26 -13.73 10.15
CA LYS A 53 -6.49 -13.46 10.90
C LYS A 53 -6.22 -13.53 12.41
N GLY A 54 -6.74 -12.56 13.15
CA GLY A 54 -6.51 -12.43 14.59
C GLY A 54 -5.24 -11.66 14.96
N LYS A 55 -4.44 -11.22 13.98
CA LYS A 55 -3.27 -10.37 14.18
C LYS A 55 -3.45 -9.00 13.55
N THR A 56 -2.81 -7.99 14.11
CA THR A 56 -2.64 -6.71 13.43
C THR A 56 -1.64 -6.91 12.28
N VAL A 57 -1.97 -6.40 11.09
CA VAL A 57 -1.10 -6.46 9.91
C VAL A 57 -0.80 -5.05 9.41
N VAL A 58 0.49 -4.76 9.21
CA VAL A 58 0.95 -3.55 8.55
C VAL A 58 1.37 -3.91 7.13
N LEU A 59 0.86 -3.18 6.13
CA LEU A 59 1.32 -3.25 4.75
C LEU A 59 2.12 -1.98 4.44
N GLU A 60 3.29 -2.16 3.84
CA GLU A 60 4.17 -1.09 3.40
C GLU A 60 4.42 -1.21 1.90
N TRP A 61 3.97 -0.24 1.09
CA TRP A 61 4.42 -0.17 -0.29
C TRP A 61 5.82 0.43 -0.37
N HIS A 62 6.71 -0.30 -1.00
CA HIS A 62 8.16 -0.04 -1.01
C HIS A 62 8.72 0.06 -2.43
N ASN A 63 9.65 1.01 -2.62
CA ASN A 63 10.50 1.14 -3.80
C ASN A 63 11.91 1.55 -3.36
N PRO A 64 12.94 0.71 -3.59
CA PRO A 64 14.30 0.96 -3.09
C PRO A 64 14.95 2.22 -3.64
N GLY A 65 14.55 2.67 -4.82
CA GLY A 65 15.06 3.88 -5.45
C GLY A 65 14.28 5.15 -5.13
N CYS A 66 13.28 5.09 -4.25
CA CYS A 66 12.52 6.26 -3.86
C CYS A 66 13.23 7.02 -2.73
N PRO A 67 13.57 8.33 -2.87
CA PRO A 67 14.21 9.11 -1.82
C PRO A 67 13.42 9.17 -0.51
N PHE A 68 12.10 9.15 -0.60
CA PHE A 68 11.23 9.13 0.59
C PHE A 68 11.27 7.79 1.33
N VAL A 69 11.47 6.68 0.62
CA VAL A 69 11.73 5.36 1.22
C VAL A 69 13.13 5.36 1.84
N ARG A 70 14.14 5.87 1.11
CA ARG A 70 15.52 5.98 1.61
C ARG A 70 15.60 6.80 2.89
N LYS A 71 14.85 7.92 3.00
CA LYS A 71 14.72 8.70 4.25
C LYS A 71 14.54 7.78 5.47
N HIS A 72 13.60 6.84 5.40
CA HIS A 72 13.23 6.00 6.54
C HIS A 72 14.15 4.78 6.72
N TYR A 73 14.64 4.19 5.63
CA TYR A 73 15.54 3.04 5.71
C TYR A 73 16.96 3.43 6.08
N ASP A 74 17.53 4.48 5.46
CA ASP A 74 18.91 4.90 5.70
C ASP A 74 19.11 5.54 7.09
N SER A 75 18.05 6.12 7.66
CA SER A 75 18.05 6.63 9.05
C SER A 75 17.78 5.55 10.11
N GLY A 76 17.44 4.33 9.73
CA GLY A 76 16.99 3.27 10.63
C GLY A 76 15.58 3.46 11.20
N ASN A 77 14.84 4.50 10.77
CA ASN A 77 13.47 4.77 11.24
C ASN A 77 12.49 3.66 10.87
N MET A 78 12.59 3.13 9.63
CA MET A 78 11.70 2.04 9.21
C MET A 78 11.96 0.78 10.03
N GLN A 79 13.22 0.39 10.21
CA GLN A 79 13.59 -0.80 10.98
C GLN A 79 13.15 -0.70 12.45
N LYS A 80 13.26 0.49 13.05
CA LYS A 80 12.74 0.76 14.40
C LYS A 80 11.21 0.63 14.45
N THR A 81 10.51 1.16 13.46
CA THR A 81 9.05 1.08 13.35
C THR A 81 8.59 -0.38 13.17
N GLN A 82 9.25 -1.13 12.29
CA GLN A 82 9.01 -2.56 12.08
C GLN A 82 9.26 -3.38 13.37
N ALA A 83 10.37 -3.12 14.06
CA ALA A 83 10.68 -3.79 15.33
C ALA A 83 9.64 -3.49 16.42
N ALA A 84 9.19 -2.23 16.53
CA ALA A 84 8.15 -1.84 17.47
C ALA A 84 6.79 -2.51 17.15
N ALA A 85 6.46 -2.67 15.86
CA ALA A 85 5.28 -3.43 15.42
C ALA A 85 5.39 -4.91 15.82
N ALA A 86 6.53 -5.54 15.53
CA ALA A 86 6.79 -6.94 15.89
C ALA A 86 6.74 -7.18 17.42
N ALA A 87 7.26 -6.25 18.23
CA ALA A 87 7.18 -6.31 19.70
C ALA A 87 5.74 -6.23 20.24
N GLN A 88 4.80 -5.77 19.41
CA GLN A 88 3.37 -5.76 19.71
C GLN A 88 2.62 -6.96 19.10
N GLY A 89 3.34 -7.93 18.50
CA GLY A 89 2.76 -9.10 17.84
C GLY A 89 2.18 -8.82 16.46
N ALA A 90 2.40 -7.63 15.91
CA ALA A 90 1.94 -7.29 14.56
C ALA A 90 2.81 -7.96 13.48
N VAL A 91 2.18 -8.28 12.37
CA VAL A 91 2.82 -8.77 11.14
C VAL A 91 3.13 -7.57 10.26
N TRP A 92 4.33 -7.51 9.69
CA TRP A 92 4.72 -6.48 8.74
C TRP A 92 5.01 -7.07 7.37
N LEU A 93 4.28 -6.65 6.35
CA LEU A 93 4.44 -7.09 4.98
C LEU A 93 4.90 -5.92 4.12
N THR A 94 6.13 -5.97 3.65
CA THR A 94 6.66 -5.02 2.66
C THR A 94 6.27 -5.50 1.27
N ILE A 95 5.70 -4.64 0.44
CA ILE A 95 5.15 -4.97 -0.88
C ILE A 95 5.83 -4.12 -1.96
N ASN A 96 6.34 -4.76 -2.99
CA ASN A 96 6.85 -4.10 -4.19
C ASN A 96 5.92 -4.38 -5.36
N SER A 97 5.25 -3.32 -5.86
CA SER A 97 4.38 -3.37 -7.03
C SER A 97 5.02 -2.69 -8.26
N GLY A 98 6.36 -2.57 -8.28
CA GLY A 98 7.09 -2.11 -9.46
C GLY A 98 6.98 -3.10 -10.59
N SER A 99 6.57 -2.65 -11.79
CA SER A 99 6.50 -3.50 -12.98
C SER A 99 7.88 -3.79 -13.57
N PRO A 100 8.09 -4.95 -14.21
CA PRO A 100 9.34 -5.26 -14.90
C PRO A 100 9.80 -4.15 -15.83
N GLY A 101 11.10 -3.82 -15.79
CA GLY A 101 11.70 -2.73 -16.57
C GLY A 101 11.44 -1.33 -16.02
N LYS A 102 10.67 -1.16 -14.97
CA LYS A 102 10.47 0.13 -14.29
C LYS A 102 11.41 0.29 -13.11
N GLN A 103 11.69 1.56 -12.77
CA GLN A 103 12.53 1.91 -11.63
C GLN A 103 11.97 1.31 -10.34
N GLY A 104 12.82 0.61 -9.58
CA GLY A 104 12.46 -0.02 -8.32
C GLY A 104 11.81 -1.40 -8.45
N TYR A 105 11.65 -1.95 -9.67
CA TYR A 105 11.33 -3.36 -9.85
C TYR A 105 12.39 -4.25 -9.21
N MET A 106 11.96 -5.35 -8.62
CA MET A 106 12.88 -6.31 -7.97
C MET A 106 12.45 -7.75 -8.25
N THR A 107 13.45 -8.58 -8.50
CA THR A 107 13.30 -10.04 -8.45
C THR A 107 13.36 -10.54 -7.01
N GLY A 108 12.97 -11.79 -6.77
CA GLY A 108 13.05 -12.40 -5.43
C GLY A 108 14.46 -12.36 -4.82
N PRO A 109 15.52 -12.80 -5.54
CA PRO A 109 16.90 -12.72 -5.03
C PRO A 109 17.33 -11.30 -4.68
N GLU A 110 17.01 -10.30 -5.52
CA GLU A 110 17.33 -8.90 -5.27
C GLU A 110 16.60 -8.36 -4.04
N ALA A 111 15.32 -8.68 -3.89
CA ALA A 111 14.52 -8.27 -2.74
C ALA A 111 15.05 -8.86 -1.43
N ARG A 112 15.48 -10.14 -1.44
CA ARG A 112 16.13 -10.75 -0.25
C ARG A 112 17.46 -10.08 0.09
N ALA A 113 18.30 -9.86 -0.91
CA ALA A 113 19.59 -9.21 -0.71
C ALA A 113 19.42 -7.79 -0.15
N LEU A 114 18.45 -7.04 -0.69
CA LEU A 114 18.12 -5.70 -0.23
C LEU A 114 17.61 -5.73 1.22
N ALA A 115 16.63 -6.57 1.55
CA ALA A 115 16.08 -6.68 2.89
C ALA A 115 17.17 -6.99 3.94
N ALA A 116 18.10 -7.88 3.57
CA ALA A 116 19.26 -8.19 4.42
C ALA A 116 20.20 -6.99 4.58
N LYS A 117 20.54 -6.32 3.48
CA LYS A 117 21.41 -5.13 3.48
C LYS A 117 20.82 -3.98 4.30
N GLU A 118 19.52 -3.78 4.23
CA GLU A 118 18.78 -2.74 4.96
C GLU A 118 18.53 -3.11 6.43
N GLY A 119 18.80 -4.34 6.83
CA GLY A 119 18.48 -4.83 8.17
C GLY A 119 16.99 -4.82 8.46
N SER A 120 16.16 -5.05 7.42
CA SER A 120 14.69 -5.05 7.51
C SER A 120 14.21 -6.02 8.60
N LYS A 121 13.20 -5.61 9.36
CA LYS A 121 12.51 -6.41 10.38
C LYS A 121 11.10 -6.81 9.93
N ALA A 122 10.80 -6.66 8.63
CA ALA A 122 9.54 -7.11 8.06
C ALA A 122 9.41 -8.63 8.16
N THR A 123 8.18 -9.11 8.34
CA THR A 123 7.86 -10.55 8.37
C THR A 123 8.08 -11.19 7.00
N ALA A 124 7.74 -10.47 5.93
CA ALA A 124 7.97 -10.90 4.55
C ALA A 124 8.10 -9.69 3.61
N TYR A 125 8.86 -9.89 2.53
CA TYR A 125 8.92 -8.98 1.40
C TYR A 125 8.16 -9.62 0.23
N LEU A 126 7.06 -9.02 -0.20
CA LEU A 126 6.12 -9.55 -1.18
C LEU A 126 6.33 -8.90 -2.55
N LEU A 127 6.16 -9.69 -3.61
CA LEU A 127 6.34 -9.26 -4.98
C LEU A 127 4.99 -9.23 -5.72
N ASP A 128 4.63 -8.05 -6.21
CA ASP A 128 3.39 -7.78 -6.97
C ASP A 128 3.73 -7.14 -8.34
N PRO A 129 4.50 -7.83 -9.22
CA PRO A 129 5.04 -7.24 -10.46
C PRO A 129 3.96 -6.83 -11.47
N LYS A 130 2.75 -7.37 -11.36
CA LYS A 130 1.58 -6.99 -12.16
C LYS A 130 0.80 -5.82 -11.54
N GLY A 131 1.13 -5.42 -10.31
CA GLY A 131 0.46 -4.34 -9.59
C GLY A 131 -0.99 -4.63 -9.24
N VAL A 132 -1.42 -5.90 -9.23
CA VAL A 132 -2.82 -6.28 -8.97
C VAL A 132 -3.23 -5.89 -7.55
N VAL A 133 -2.39 -6.24 -6.57
CA VAL A 133 -2.65 -5.92 -5.17
C VAL A 133 -2.49 -4.43 -4.92
N GLY A 134 -1.44 -3.81 -5.48
CA GLY A 134 -1.23 -2.38 -5.34
C GLY A 134 -2.38 -1.54 -5.89
N LYS A 135 -2.88 -1.88 -7.08
CA LYS A 135 -4.07 -1.22 -7.67
C LYS A 135 -5.32 -1.49 -6.84
N GLY A 136 -5.51 -2.72 -6.35
CA GLY A 136 -6.64 -3.10 -5.49
C GLY A 136 -6.67 -2.32 -4.17
N TYR A 137 -5.52 -2.05 -3.59
CA TYR A 137 -5.39 -1.20 -2.39
C TYR A 137 -5.33 0.29 -2.71
N ALA A 138 -5.41 0.69 -3.99
CA ALA A 138 -5.24 2.07 -4.44
C ALA A 138 -3.93 2.70 -3.92
N ALA A 139 -2.86 1.90 -3.85
CA ALA A 139 -1.55 2.36 -3.41
C ALA A 139 -0.98 3.35 -4.43
N LYS A 140 -0.72 4.58 -3.98
CA LYS A 140 -0.35 5.71 -4.85
C LYS A 140 1.14 6.01 -4.81
N THR A 141 1.75 5.90 -3.63
CA THR A 141 3.11 6.35 -3.37
C THR A 141 3.96 5.27 -2.72
N THR A 142 5.26 5.52 -2.63
CA THR A 142 6.18 4.77 -1.78
C THR A 142 6.97 5.76 -0.91
N PRO A 143 6.93 5.60 0.46
CA PRO A 143 6.11 4.62 1.16
C PRO A 143 4.61 4.94 1.13
N HIS A 144 3.75 3.92 1.23
CA HIS A 144 2.33 4.04 1.53
C HIS A 144 1.97 2.95 2.52
N MET A 145 1.39 3.34 3.64
CA MET A 145 1.16 2.47 4.79
C MET A 145 -0.32 2.13 4.94
N TYR A 146 -0.61 0.90 5.34
CA TYR A 146 -1.94 0.42 5.67
C TYR A 146 -1.85 -0.40 6.95
N ILE A 147 -2.86 -0.27 7.83
CA ILE A 147 -2.94 -1.08 9.04
C ILE A 147 -4.31 -1.76 9.08
N ILE A 148 -4.26 -3.08 9.23
CA ILE A 148 -5.43 -3.95 9.34
C ILE A 148 -5.43 -4.48 10.77
N ASP A 149 -6.55 -4.33 11.45
CA ASP A 149 -6.71 -4.79 12.82
C ASP A 149 -6.93 -6.32 12.92
N PRO A 150 -6.92 -6.92 14.11
CA PRO A 150 -7.14 -8.36 14.28
C PRO A 150 -8.48 -8.87 13.75
N SER A 151 -9.48 -8.02 13.61
CA SER A 151 -10.76 -8.36 13.01
C SER A 151 -10.71 -8.45 11.47
N GLY A 152 -9.59 -8.02 10.85
CA GLY A 152 -9.42 -7.91 9.40
C GLY A 152 -10.00 -6.62 8.83
N THR A 153 -10.24 -5.61 9.64
CA THR A 153 -10.73 -4.29 9.22
C THR A 153 -9.56 -3.36 8.93
N LEU A 154 -9.58 -2.65 7.81
CA LEU A 154 -8.61 -1.60 7.49
C LEU A 154 -8.88 -0.39 8.40
N VAL A 155 -7.96 -0.10 9.30
CA VAL A 155 -8.13 0.96 10.31
C VAL A 155 -7.26 2.18 10.08
N TYR A 156 -6.23 2.07 9.21
CA TYR A 156 -5.38 3.17 8.80
C TYR A 156 -4.91 3.01 7.36
N GLN A 157 -4.87 4.12 6.62
CA GLN A 157 -4.14 4.22 5.34
C GLN A 157 -3.53 5.62 5.18
N GLY A 158 -2.29 5.70 4.66
CA GLY A 158 -1.64 7.00 4.45
C GLY A 158 -0.13 6.98 4.53
N GLY A 159 0.45 8.13 4.90
CA GLY A 159 1.89 8.29 5.11
C GLY A 159 2.38 7.56 6.36
N ILE A 160 3.69 7.32 6.43
CA ILE A 160 4.30 6.78 7.66
C ILE A 160 4.29 7.83 8.79
N ASP A 161 4.46 9.10 8.41
CA ASP A 161 4.49 10.23 9.35
C ASP A 161 3.87 11.51 8.74
N ASP A 162 3.89 12.61 9.49
CA ASP A 162 3.37 13.92 9.13
C ASP A 162 4.40 14.86 8.46
N LYS A 163 5.60 14.37 8.08
CA LYS A 163 6.67 15.15 7.45
C LYS A 163 6.91 14.70 5.99
N PRO A 164 6.18 15.27 5.01
CA PRO A 164 6.21 14.85 3.62
C PRO A 164 7.47 15.34 2.86
N THR A 165 8.64 15.10 3.43
CA THR A 165 9.95 15.45 2.87
C THR A 165 10.82 14.20 2.74
N ALA A 166 11.87 14.28 1.92
CA ALA A 166 12.89 13.23 1.81
C ALA A 166 14.07 13.44 2.79
N LYS A 167 13.99 14.42 3.68
CA LYS A 167 15.05 14.81 4.61
C LYS A 167 15.01 13.95 5.87
N GLN A 168 16.15 13.35 6.24
CA GLN A 168 16.25 12.48 7.41
C GLN A 168 16.14 13.26 8.74
N GLU A 169 16.60 14.50 8.76
CA GLU A 169 16.51 15.39 9.93
C GLU A 169 15.08 15.66 10.40
N ASP A 170 14.11 15.59 9.49
CA ASP A 170 12.70 15.82 9.83
C ASP A 170 12.08 14.69 10.64
N ILE A 171 12.73 13.50 10.68
CA ILE A 171 12.22 12.33 11.40
C ILE A 171 12.13 12.60 12.92
N ALA A 172 13.10 13.31 13.48
CA ALA A 172 13.15 13.58 14.92
C ALA A 172 11.93 14.35 15.44
N GLY A 173 11.36 15.24 14.61
CA GLY A 173 10.16 16.02 14.94
C GLY A 173 8.87 15.48 14.32
N ALA A 174 8.90 14.29 13.72
CA ALA A 174 7.75 13.72 13.03
C ALA A 174 6.85 12.91 13.96
N ARG A 175 5.54 13.08 13.82
CA ARG A 175 4.56 12.16 14.40
C ARG A 175 4.46 10.93 13.51
N ASN A 176 4.96 9.79 13.97
CA ASN A 176 4.81 8.53 13.26
C ASN A 176 3.37 8.00 13.42
N HIS A 177 2.59 8.05 12.34
CA HIS A 177 1.19 7.63 12.32
C HIS A 177 1.04 6.12 12.54
N VAL A 178 1.99 5.32 12.03
CA VAL A 178 1.95 3.86 12.18
C VAL A 178 2.13 3.47 13.64
N LEU A 179 3.14 4.04 14.33
CA LEU A 179 3.37 3.78 15.75
C LEU A 179 2.20 4.25 16.62
N ALA A 180 1.62 5.41 16.30
CA ALA A 180 0.45 5.93 17.03
C ALA A 180 -0.74 4.97 16.90
N ALA A 181 -1.08 4.54 15.68
CA ALA A 181 -2.18 3.61 15.43
C ALA A 181 -1.96 2.24 16.10
N LEU A 182 -0.73 1.69 16.03
CA LEU A 182 -0.39 0.43 16.70
C LEU A 182 -0.53 0.55 18.22
N GLY A 183 -0.12 1.67 18.80
CA GLY A 183 -0.28 1.92 20.24
C GLY A 183 -1.75 1.99 20.65
N GLU A 184 -2.60 2.63 19.86
CA GLU A 184 -4.05 2.72 20.09
C GLU A 184 -4.70 1.35 20.01
N ILE A 185 -4.38 0.53 18.97
CA ILE A 185 -4.88 -0.84 18.82
C ILE A 185 -4.48 -1.70 20.03
N LYS A 186 -3.20 -1.64 20.45
CA LYS A 186 -2.71 -2.37 21.62
C LYS A 186 -3.45 -1.99 22.89
N ALA A 187 -3.83 -0.71 23.02
CA ALA A 187 -4.60 -0.21 24.15
C ALA A 187 -6.12 -0.52 24.05
N GLY A 188 -6.55 -1.27 23.03
CA GLY A 188 -7.98 -1.55 22.78
C GLY A 188 -8.79 -0.33 22.36
N LYS A 189 -8.12 0.72 21.88
CA LYS A 189 -8.75 1.97 21.44
C LYS A 189 -8.95 1.97 19.92
N ALA A 190 -9.95 2.71 19.47
CA ALA A 190 -10.09 3.01 18.06
C ALA A 190 -8.92 3.88 17.56
N VAL A 191 -8.47 3.64 16.33
CA VAL A 191 -7.43 4.47 15.70
C VAL A 191 -7.98 5.87 15.48
N SER A 192 -7.33 6.88 16.08
CA SER A 192 -7.76 8.27 16.06
C SER A 192 -7.55 8.94 14.70
N VAL A 193 -6.41 8.68 14.06
CA VAL A 193 -6.09 9.12 12.70
C VAL A 193 -6.27 7.93 11.76
N LYS A 194 -7.42 7.84 11.11
CA LYS A 194 -7.73 6.73 10.21
C LYS A 194 -7.08 6.88 8.83
N GLU A 195 -6.87 8.12 8.40
CA GLU A 195 -6.30 8.44 7.10
C GLU A 195 -5.36 9.63 7.20
N SER A 196 -4.28 9.59 6.43
CA SER A 196 -3.42 10.73 6.20
C SER A 196 -3.03 10.81 4.73
N ARG A 197 -2.55 11.97 4.29
CA ARG A 197 -2.06 12.11 2.91
C ARG A 197 -0.79 11.27 2.73
N PRO A 198 -0.78 10.24 1.86
CA PRO A 198 0.43 9.54 1.52
C PRO A 198 1.35 10.46 0.71
N TYR A 199 2.65 10.31 0.88
CA TYR A 199 3.65 11.11 0.20
C TYR A 199 4.81 10.22 -0.28
N GLY A 200 5.47 10.64 -1.36
CA GLY A 200 6.58 9.88 -1.93
C GLY A 200 6.50 9.77 -3.45
N CYS A 201 7.33 8.92 -4.01
CA CYS A 201 7.32 8.63 -5.44
C CYS A 201 6.10 7.81 -5.81
N SER A 202 5.53 8.02 -7.00
CA SER A 202 4.44 7.18 -7.50
C SER A 202 4.86 5.71 -7.58
N VAL A 203 3.94 4.80 -7.25
CA VAL A 203 4.14 3.36 -7.51
C VAL A 203 4.29 3.15 -9.02
N LYS A 204 5.32 2.40 -9.43
CA LYS A 204 5.68 2.21 -10.84
C LYS A 204 4.91 1.05 -11.47
N TYR A 205 3.59 1.22 -11.59
CA TYR A 205 2.74 0.26 -12.27
C TYR A 205 3.02 0.20 -13.77
N GLU A 206 2.61 -0.89 -14.41
CA GLU A 206 2.58 -0.98 -15.87
C GLU A 206 1.66 0.11 -16.45
N GLY A 207 2.13 0.78 -17.53
CA GLY A 207 1.40 1.87 -18.17
C GLY A 207 1.48 3.22 -17.44
N VAL A 208 2.18 3.32 -16.31
CA VAL A 208 2.44 4.59 -15.61
C VAL A 208 3.90 5.00 -15.89
N SER A 209 4.09 6.22 -16.38
CA SER A 209 5.40 6.85 -16.63
C SER A 209 5.98 7.43 -15.34
#